data_096ef9053460534a6fe2da048c7f79c2
#
_entry.id   096ef9053460534a6fe2da048c7f79c2
#
_cell.length_a   1.000
_cell.length_b   1.000
_cell.length_c   1.000
_cell.angle_alpha   90.00
_cell.angle_beta   90.00
_cell.angle_gamma   90.00
#
_symmetry.space_group_name_H-M   'P 1'
#
loop_
_entity.id
_entity.type
_entity.pdbx_description
1 polymer ?
#
loop_
_entity_poly.entity_id
_entity_poly.type
_entity_poly.pdbx_seq_one_letter_code
_entity_poly.pdbx_strand_id
1 'polypeptide(L)'
;MPSSIRRRHRGTHAARRRPVELPRIDDRALTTPHDRLAVAADSGRTDGLLPGEYDALRWYDVRTTGTTVQAWDAGDLSVGEPVFAPTPGTRRSDHGYWLTFATDRTDNTSWLLVLPGDDPAQGPVARLRIPVRVPLGLHGTWLPTEE
;
A
#
# COMPACT_ATOMS: atom_id res chain seq x y z
N MET A 1 37.50 -16.74 45.16
CA MET A 1 37.34 -15.94 43.95
C MET A 1 36.02 -16.30 43.29
N PRO A 2 34.93 -15.55 43.44
CA PRO A 2 33.69 -15.85 42.71
C PRO A 2 33.71 -15.21 41.32
N SER A 3 33.52 -16.04 40.34
CA SER A 3 33.35 -15.70 38.92
C SER A 3 32.04 -14.99 38.70
N SER A 4 32.08 -13.71 38.23
CA SER A 4 30.92 -12.92 37.89
C SER A 4 30.40 -13.33 36.51
N ILE A 5 29.26 -14.02 36.47
CA ILE A 5 28.51 -14.31 35.25
C ILE A 5 27.82 -13.02 34.78
N ARG A 6 28.38 -12.38 33.77
CA ARG A 6 27.71 -11.29 33.05
C ARG A 6 26.50 -11.87 32.28
N ARG A 7 25.30 -11.64 32.79
CA ARG A 7 24.07 -11.84 32.05
C ARG A 7 24.05 -10.86 30.88
N ARG A 8 24.21 -11.36 29.64
CA ARG A 8 23.91 -10.63 28.45
C ARG A 8 22.38 -10.48 28.36
N HIS A 9 21.87 -9.29 28.63
CA HIS A 9 20.52 -8.93 28.27
C HIS A 9 20.43 -8.98 26.73
N ARG A 10 19.84 -10.03 26.18
CA ARG A 10 19.31 -10.02 24.85
C ARG A 10 18.09 -9.09 24.88
N GLY A 11 18.27 -7.84 24.44
CA GLY A 11 17.18 -6.96 24.14
C GLY A 11 16.36 -7.61 23.01
N THR A 12 15.18 -8.09 23.33
CA THR A 12 14.16 -8.41 22.35
C THR A 12 13.76 -7.08 21.71
N HIS A 13 14.33 -6.77 20.55
CA HIS A 13 13.77 -5.74 19.69
C HIS A 13 12.36 -6.22 19.30
N ALA A 14 11.35 -5.77 20.02
CA ALA A 14 9.98 -5.88 19.57
C ALA A 14 9.95 -5.23 18.18
N ALA A 15 9.61 -6.01 17.16
CA ALA A 15 9.44 -5.48 15.81
C ALA A 15 8.46 -4.32 15.91
N ARG A 16 8.91 -3.09 15.61
CA ARG A 16 8.05 -1.92 15.64
C ARG A 16 6.94 -2.18 14.64
N ARG A 17 5.70 -2.19 15.11
CA ARG A 17 4.52 -2.22 14.24
C ARG A 17 4.57 -0.96 13.40
N ARG A 18 4.63 -1.13 12.08
CA ARG A 18 4.67 -0.01 11.14
C ARG A 18 3.25 0.49 10.92
N PRO A 19 3.04 1.80 10.83
CA PRO A 19 1.73 2.36 10.52
C PRO A 19 1.23 1.85 9.17
N VAL A 20 -0.04 1.51 9.13
CA VAL A 20 -0.81 1.23 7.91
C VAL A 20 -2.13 1.99 7.99
N GLU A 21 -2.57 2.51 6.86
CA GLU A 21 -3.80 3.30 6.76
C GLU A 21 -4.47 3.11 5.40
N LEU A 22 -5.62 3.73 5.23
CA LEU A 22 -6.36 3.76 3.98
C LEU A 22 -6.68 2.35 3.45
N PRO A 23 -7.32 1.49 4.26
CA PRO A 23 -7.64 0.13 3.86
C PRO A 23 -8.69 0.11 2.76
N ARG A 24 -8.41 -0.65 1.69
CA ARG A 24 -9.33 -0.82 0.55
C ARG A 24 -9.45 -2.27 0.13
N ILE A 25 -10.64 -2.59 -0.29
CA ILE A 25 -10.97 -3.85 -0.97
C ILE A 25 -11.50 -3.54 -2.38
N ASP A 26 -11.79 -4.55 -3.15
CA ASP A 26 -12.63 -4.40 -4.33
C ASP A 26 -14.04 -3.93 -3.92
N ASP A 27 -14.45 -2.75 -4.34
CA ASP A 27 -15.73 -2.15 -3.92
C ASP A 27 -16.95 -3.02 -4.32
N ARG A 28 -16.80 -3.89 -5.33
CA ARG A 28 -17.84 -4.87 -5.69
C ARG A 28 -18.05 -5.95 -4.62
N ALA A 29 -17.07 -6.12 -3.72
CA ALA A 29 -17.14 -7.07 -2.61
C ALA A 29 -17.63 -6.45 -1.30
N LEU A 30 -18.08 -5.19 -1.31
CA LEU A 30 -18.69 -4.56 -0.13
C LEU A 30 -19.85 -5.41 0.39
N THR A 31 -19.88 -5.65 1.70
CA THR A 31 -20.88 -6.48 2.39
C THR A 31 -20.87 -7.99 2.05
N THR A 32 -19.88 -8.44 1.27
CA THR A 32 -19.71 -9.86 0.94
C THR A 32 -18.33 -10.37 1.38
N PRO A 33 -18.13 -11.68 1.49
CA PRO A 33 -16.82 -12.23 1.76
C PRO A 33 -15.81 -11.79 0.68
N HIS A 34 -14.66 -11.31 1.13
CA HIS A 34 -13.52 -10.94 0.28
C HIS A 34 -12.25 -11.56 0.83
N ASP A 35 -11.23 -11.64 0.01
CA ASP A 35 -9.98 -12.33 0.34
C ASP A 35 -8.77 -11.42 0.33
N ARG A 36 -8.86 -10.21 -0.24
CA ARG A 36 -7.73 -9.30 -0.36
C ARG A 36 -8.06 -7.91 0.18
N LEU A 37 -7.15 -7.40 0.99
CA LEU A 37 -7.15 -6.04 1.54
C LEU A 37 -5.85 -5.34 1.12
N ALA A 38 -5.95 -4.16 0.54
CA ALA A 38 -4.82 -3.28 0.25
C ALA A 38 -4.76 -2.13 1.25
N VAL A 39 -3.56 -1.67 1.58
CA VAL A 39 -3.34 -0.53 2.48
C VAL A 39 -2.14 0.30 2.01
N ALA A 40 -2.12 1.58 2.34
CA ALA A 40 -0.90 2.38 2.36
C ALA A 40 -0.11 2.09 3.65
N ALA A 41 1.21 2.05 3.57
CA ALA A 41 2.07 1.64 4.67
C ALA A 41 3.38 2.44 4.70
N ASP A 42 3.94 2.56 5.89
CA ASP A 42 5.34 2.96 6.07
C ASP A 42 6.25 1.75 5.79
N SER A 43 7.15 1.86 4.81
CA SER A 43 8.14 0.84 4.48
C SER A 43 9.18 0.68 5.60
N GLY A 44 9.42 1.77 6.34
CA GLY A 44 10.48 1.95 7.32
C GLY A 44 11.88 2.01 6.71
N ARG A 45 11.97 2.29 5.44
CA ARG A 45 13.21 2.53 4.70
C ARG A 45 13.46 4.00 4.44
N THR A 46 12.41 4.81 4.50
CA THR A 46 12.48 6.25 4.30
C THR A 46 12.53 6.95 5.64
N ASP A 47 13.59 7.71 5.88
CA ASP A 47 13.67 8.61 7.02
C ASP A 47 12.93 9.91 6.72
N GLY A 48 12.24 10.46 7.72
CA GLY A 48 11.62 11.78 7.64
C GLY A 48 10.28 11.82 6.88
N LEU A 49 9.57 10.71 6.76
CA LEU A 49 8.16 10.74 6.35
C LEU A 49 7.36 11.61 7.33
N LEU A 50 6.56 12.52 6.77
CA LEU A 50 5.65 13.35 7.56
C LEU A 50 4.45 12.51 8.04
N PRO A 51 3.79 12.91 9.14
CA PRO A 51 2.56 12.27 9.55
C PRO A 51 1.53 12.22 8.43
N GLY A 52 1.02 11.03 8.10
CA GLY A 52 0.09 10.81 6.99
C GLY A 52 0.74 10.54 5.64
N GLU A 53 2.07 10.54 5.55
CA GLU A 53 2.81 10.07 4.38
C GLU A 53 3.12 8.58 4.49
N TYR A 54 2.96 7.88 3.38
CA TYR A 54 3.25 6.45 3.23
C TYR A 54 4.09 6.24 1.98
N ASP A 55 5.08 5.38 2.05
CA ASP A 55 6.02 5.09 0.96
C ASP A 55 5.97 3.64 0.49
N ALA A 56 4.89 2.94 0.83
CA ALA A 56 4.68 1.55 0.44
C ALA A 56 3.19 1.21 0.30
N LEU A 57 2.91 0.18 -0.47
CA LEU A 57 1.62 -0.50 -0.49
C LEU A 57 1.79 -1.94 0.00
N ARG A 58 0.79 -2.45 0.72
CA ARG A 58 0.76 -3.81 1.25
C ARG A 58 -0.58 -4.44 0.93
N TRP A 59 -0.54 -5.72 0.57
CA TRP A 59 -1.75 -6.53 0.35
C TRP A 59 -1.76 -7.68 1.34
N TYR A 60 -2.89 -7.90 1.96
CA TYR A 60 -3.13 -8.93 2.97
C TYR A 60 -4.15 -9.93 2.44
N ASP A 61 -3.92 -11.21 2.72
CA ASP A 61 -4.97 -12.21 2.62
C ASP A 61 -5.76 -12.21 3.94
N VAL A 62 -7.02 -11.79 3.88
CA VAL A 62 -7.88 -11.68 5.07
C VAL A 62 -8.44 -13.03 5.51
N ARG A 63 -8.36 -14.08 4.66
CA ARG A 63 -8.76 -15.45 5.02
C ARG A 63 -7.73 -16.15 5.89
N THR A 64 -6.47 -15.76 5.80
CA THR A 64 -5.34 -16.35 6.50
C THR A 64 -4.79 -15.43 7.60
N THR A 65 -5.66 -14.92 8.48
CA THR A 65 -5.28 -14.11 9.66
C THR A 65 -4.47 -12.85 9.35
N GLY A 66 -4.72 -12.20 8.21
CA GLY A 66 -4.09 -10.92 7.87
C GLY A 66 -2.60 -11.00 7.53
N THR A 67 -2.16 -12.13 6.99
CA THR A 67 -0.77 -12.25 6.52
C THR A 67 -0.55 -11.37 5.28
N THR A 68 0.52 -10.57 5.29
CA THR A 68 0.96 -9.84 4.09
C THR A 68 1.36 -10.84 3.02
N VAL A 69 0.68 -10.81 1.87
CA VAL A 69 0.97 -11.70 0.75
C VAL A 69 1.79 -11.03 -0.33
N GLN A 70 1.65 -9.71 -0.47
CA GLN A 70 2.40 -8.92 -1.44
C GLN A 70 2.74 -7.54 -0.85
N ALA A 71 3.86 -6.98 -1.28
CA ALA A 71 4.35 -5.68 -0.84
C ALA A 71 5.11 -4.98 -1.96
N TRP A 72 4.89 -3.70 -2.10
CA TRP A 72 5.66 -2.84 -2.98
C TRP A 72 6.11 -1.59 -2.24
N ASP A 73 7.40 -1.30 -2.27
CA ASP A 73 7.99 -0.10 -1.67
C ASP A 73 8.20 0.95 -2.76
N ALA A 74 7.65 2.12 -2.55
CA ALA A 74 7.55 3.18 -3.57
C ALA A 74 8.79 4.08 -3.66
N GLY A 75 9.79 3.87 -2.82
CA GLY A 75 11.02 4.66 -2.80
C GLY A 75 10.77 6.12 -2.44
N ASP A 76 11.11 7.03 -3.33
CA ASP A 76 10.95 8.48 -3.12
C ASP A 76 9.50 8.99 -3.29
N LEU A 77 8.56 8.10 -3.59
CA LEU A 77 7.16 8.48 -3.72
C LEU A 77 6.41 8.35 -2.40
N SER A 78 5.63 9.36 -2.06
CA SER A 78 4.55 9.26 -1.06
C SER A 78 3.29 8.82 -1.78
N VAL A 79 2.74 7.66 -1.39
CA VAL A 79 1.55 7.06 -2.01
C VAL A 79 0.29 7.34 -1.20
N GLY A 80 -0.82 7.50 -1.90
CA GLY A 80 -2.15 7.64 -1.30
C GLY A 80 -2.89 6.30 -1.21
N GLU A 81 -4.21 6.39 -1.05
CA GLU A 81 -5.10 5.24 -0.98
C GLU A 81 -5.03 4.38 -2.26
N PRO A 82 -4.84 3.06 -2.15
CA PRO A 82 -4.95 2.16 -3.30
C PRO A 82 -6.42 1.86 -3.62
N VAL A 83 -6.87 2.20 -4.82
CA VAL A 83 -8.24 1.95 -5.29
C VAL A 83 -8.22 0.87 -6.35
N PHE A 84 -9.10 -0.14 -6.24
CA PHE A 84 -9.18 -1.22 -7.22
C PHE A 84 -10.09 -0.86 -8.39
N ALA A 85 -9.55 -0.98 -9.60
CA ALA A 85 -10.27 -0.83 -10.86
C ALA A 85 -10.42 -2.22 -11.51
N PRO A 86 -11.59 -2.86 -11.43
CA PRO A 86 -11.77 -4.20 -11.95
C PRO A 86 -11.80 -4.22 -13.48
N THR A 87 -11.31 -5.30 -14.08
CA THR A 87 -11.52 -5.57 -15.50
C THR A 87 -13.00 -5.87 -15.73
N PRO A 88 -13.64 -5.26 -16.73
CA PRO A 88 -15.03 -5.55 -17.05
C PRO A 88 -15.30 -7.04 -17.28
N GLY A 89 -16.47 -7.52 -16.89
CA GLY A 89 -16.89 -8.91 -17.10
C GLY A 89 -16.27 -9.96 -16.18
N THR A 90 -15.37 -9.58 -15.26
CA THR A 90 -14.82 -10.52 -14.28
C THR A 90 -15.32 -10.23 -12.86
N ARG A 91 -15.45 -11.29 -12.04
CA ARG A 91 -15.74 -11.18 -10.61
C ARG A 91 -14.51 -11.43 -9.73
N ARG A 92 -13.37 -11.76 -10.33
CA ARG A 92 -12.14 -12.06 -9.59
C ARG A 92 -11.53 -10.77 -9.04
N SER A 93 -11.16 -10.76 -7.77
CA SER A 93 -10.54 -9.61 -7.08
C SER A 93 -9.07 -9.37 -7.46
N ASP A 94 -8.47 -10.26 -8.27
CA ASP A 94 -7.13 -10.13 -8.80
C ASP A 94 -7.08 -9.73 -10.29
N HIS A 95 -8.25 -9.68 -10.96
CA HIS A 95 -8.36 -9.27 -12.36
C HIS A 95 -8.75 -7.79 -12.44
N GLY A 96 -7.77 -6.94 -12.60
CA GLY A 96 -7.91 -5.49 -12.67
C GLY A 96 -6.59 -4.81 -12.31
N TYR A 97 -6.71 -3.59 -11.84
CA TYR A 97 -5.56 -2.77 -11.48
C TYR A 97 -5.80 -2.06 -10.15
N TRP A 98 -4.73 -1.86 -9.40
CA TRP A 98 -4.72 -0.95 -8.27
C TRP A 98 -4.24 0.41 -8.74
N LEU A 99 -4.98 1.44 -8.42
CA LEU A 99 -4.67 2.83 -8.77
C LEU A 99 -4.35 3.60 -7.50
N THR A 100 -3.30 4.41 -7.51
CA THR A 100 -3.01 5.33 -6.41
C THR A 100 -2.41 6.62 -6.95
N PHE A 101 -2.79 7.74 -6.36
CA PHE A 101 -2.03 8.97 -6.55
C PHE A 101 -0.76 8.92 -5.72
N ALA A 102 0.31 9.48 -6.28
CA ALA A 102 1.58 9.58 -5.60
C ALA A 102 2.18 10.98 -5.77
N THR A 103 2.98 11.38 -4.80
CA THR A 103 3.81 12.59 -4.86
C THR A 103 5.26 12.18 -4.81
N ASP A 104 6.04 12.63 -5.78
CA ASP A 104 7.49 12.55 -5.71
C ASP A 104 7.98 13.58 -4.69
N ARG A 105 8.66 13.10 -3.63
CA ARG A 105 9.17 13.95 -2.55
C ARG A 105 10.40 14.77 -2.96
N THR A 106 11.04 14.40 -4.07
CA THR A 106 12.26 15.08 -4.54
C THR A 106 11.95 16.37 -5.30
N ASP A 107 10.87 16.37 -6.08
CA ASP A 107 10.51 17.51 -6.94
C ASP A 107 9.05 17.98 -6.75
N ASN A 108 8.31 17.35 -5.82
CA ASN A 108 6.94 17.67 -5.47
C ASN A 108 5.95 17.53 -6.65
N THR A 109 6.27 16.67 -7.62
CA THR A 109 5.36 16.35 -8.73
C THR A 109 4.34 15.27 -8.35
N SER A 110 3.20 15.25 -9.06
CA SER A 110 2.13 14.29 -8.80
C SER A 110 2.00 13.29 -9.93
N TRP A 111 1.69 12.05 -9.55
CA TRP A 111 1.60 10.91 -10.45
C TRP A 111 0.34 10.11 -10.15
N LEU A 112 -0.25 9.52 -11.18
CA LEU A 112 -1.16 8.39 -11.04
C LEU A 112 -0.37 7.13 -11.36
N LEU A 113 -0.34 6.19 -10.43
CA LEU A 113 0.31 4.90 -10.58
C LEU A 113 -0.75 3.83 -10.84
N VAL A 114 -0.43 2.92 -11.76
CA VAL A 114 -1.27 1.77 -12.12
C VAL A 114 -0.48 0.50 -11.84
N LEU A 115 -0.92 -0.29 -10.87
CA LEU A 115 -0.29 -1.55 -10.49
C LEU A 115 -1.20 -2.72 -10.91
N PRO A 116 -0.65 -3.85 -11.37
CA PRO A 116 -1.48 -4.99 -11.76
C PRO A 116 -2.17 -5.62 -10.55
N GLY A 117 -3.39 -6.12 -10.74
CA GLY A 117 -4.19 -6.69 -9.67
C GLY A 117 -3.70 -8.06 -9.21
N ASP A 118 -3.15 -8.85 -10.12
CA ASP A 118 -2.65 -10.21 -9.85
C ASP A 118 -1.28 -10.22 -9.17
N ASP A 119 -0.36 -9.35 -9.58
CA ASP A 119 0.98 -9.22 -9.00
C ASP A 119 1.38 -7.75 -8.79
N PRO A 120 0.76 -7.05 -7.84
CA PRO A 120 1.09 -5.65 -7.58
C PRO A 120 2.49 -5.46 -6.95
N ALA A 121 3.12 -6.52 -6.45
CA ALA A 121 4.47 -6.45 -5.88
C ALA A 121 5.54 -6.13 -6.93
N GLN A 122 5.30 -6.39 -8.21
CA GLN A 122 6.21 -6.01 -9.29
C GLN A 122 6.31 -4.48 -9.48
N GLY A 123 5.39 -3.72 -8.88
CA GLY A 123 5.32 -2.28 -9.01
C GLY A 123 4.44 -1.82 -10.18
N PRO A 124 4.40 -0.49 -10.45
CA PRO A 124 3.49 0.07 -11.44
C PRO A 124 3.86 -0.34 -12.87
N VAL A 125 2.86 -0.80 -13.61
CA VAL A 125 2.94 -1.05 -15.06
C VAL A 125 2.73 0.22 -15.88
N ALA A 126 2.16 1.27 -15.26
CA ALA A 126 2.07 2.60 -15.85
C ALA A 126 2.21 3.68 -14.78
N ARG A 127 2.82 4.78 -15.18
CA ARG A 127 2.95 6.02 -14.40
C ARG A 127 2.52 7.18 -15.28
N LEU A 128 1.51 7.91 -14.85
CA LEU A 128 0.99 9.06 -15.57
C LEU A 128 1.29 10.32 -14.75
N ARG A 129 2.03 11.24 -15.34
CA ARG A 129 2.28 12.53 -14.69
C ARG A 129 1.01 13.36 -14.69
N ILE A 130 0.64 13.85 -13.53
CA ILE A 130 -0.47 14.79 -13.38
C ILE A 130 0.07 16.20 -13.55
N PRO A 131 -0.54 17.04 -14.44
CA PRO A 131 0.01 18.36 -14.76
C PRO A 131 -0.12 19.38 -13.62
N VAL A 132 -0.88 19.04 -12.59
CA VAL A 132 -1.08 19.88 -11.39
C VAL A 132 -0.69 19.11 -10.14
N ARG A 133 -0.38 19.84 -9.07
CA ARG A 133 -0.12 19.23 -7.77
C ARG A 133 -1.42 18.65 -7.20
N VAL A 134 -1.44 17.35 -6.97
CA VAL A 134 -2.53 16.67 -6.26
C VAL A 134 -2.16 16.63 -4.78
N PRO A 135 -2.95 17.22 -3.88
CA PRO A 135 -2.74 17.10 -2.44
C PRO A 135 -2.81 15.63 -2.00
N LEU A 136 -2.19 15.31 -0.86
CA LEU A 136 -2.41 14.02 -0.22
C LEU A 136 -3.91 13.88 0.08
N GLY A 137 -4.56 12.97 -0.62
CA GLY A 137 -5.99 12.68 -0.48
C GLY A 137 -6.22 11.65 0.63
N LEU A 138 -7.42 11.69 1.23
CA LEU A 138 -7.81 10.68 2.21
C LEU A 138 -8.49 9.50 1.54
N HIS A 139 -9.40 9.75 0.59
CA HIS A 139 -10.20 8.72 -0.06
C HIS A 139 -10.40 9.00 -1.54
N GLY A 140 -10.46 7.94 -2.30
CA GLY A 140 -10.82 7.94 -3.72
C GLY A 140 -11.81 6.83 -4.04
N THR A 141 -12.39 6.85 -5.22
CA THR A 141 -13.22 5.76 -5.70
C THR A 141 -13.05 5.57 -7.20
N TRP A 142 -13.19 4.34 -7.65
CA TRP A 142 -13.27 4.02 -9.06
C TRP A 142 -14.73 4.05 -9.51
N LEU A 143 -15.03 4.84 -10.50
CA LEU A 143 -16.34 4.87 -11.15
C LEU A 143 -16.18 4.31 -12.56
N PRO A 144 -16.70 3.10 -12.83
CA PRO A 144 -16.70 2.59 -14.20
C PRO A 144 -17.55 3.47 -15.09
N THR A 145 -17.10 3.70 -16.31
CA THR A 145 -17.95 4.30 -17.35
C THR A 145 -18.99 3.28 -17.77
N GLU A 146 -20.25 3.68 -17.79
CA GLU A 146 -21.30 2.88 -18.42
C GLU A 146 -21.04 2.87 -19.94
N GLU A 147 -20.96 1.66 -20.52
CA GLU A 147 -20.97 1.45 -21.96
C GLU A 147 -22.39 1.40 -22.49
#